data_6ac38d133184a695c9f65378711cd55d
#
_entry.id   6ac38d133184a695c9f65378711cd55d
#
_cell.length_a   1.000
_cell.length_b   1.000
_cell.length_c   1.000
_cell.angle_alpha   90.00
_cell.angle_beta   90.00
_cell.angle_gamma   90.00
#
_symmetry.space_group_name_H-M   'P 1'
#
loop_
_entity.id
_entity.type
_entity.pdbx_description
1 polymer ?
#
loop_
_entity_poly.entity_id
_entity_poly.type
_entity_poly.pdbx_seq_one_letter_code
_entity_poly.pdbx_strand_id
1 'polypeptide(L)'
;MQKGIKFRIYPNREQKNFIHQTLRCCRFIYNRGLAMRKEGYENGEKIGYSQTSAMLTELKKQEEFAVLKAADSIALQQSLRDLDRGFVNFFQKRASYPTFKSKHNRFQSYRTVNQKDNIRIVGRYIKLPKLGFVKIRQSMEVEKINHVIIEHTPAGKYFAVLNVDFEPEPRSNAGGTIGIDVGIKAFYSDSNGNTVSNPRYLERSMRKLIREQRRLSRKQKDSHNREKQRIRVAGVYEKVTNQRNDFLQKQSTMLV
;
A
#
# COMPACT_ATOMS: atom_id res chain seq x y z
N MET A 1 9.21 9.28 -16.86
CA MET A 1 9.13 9.08 -15.38
C MET A 1 8.03 8.08 -15.04
N GLN A 2 8.01 7.53 -13.79
CA GLN A 2 6.93 6.64 -13.35
C GLN A 2 6.08 7.33 -12.27
N LYS A 3 4.76 7.16 -12.36
CA LYS A 3 3.80 7.73 -11.43
C LYS A 3 2.88 6.64 -10.86
N GLY A 4 2.62 6.70 -9.56
CA GLY A 4 1.64 5.84 -8.89
C GLY A 4 0.27 6.49 -8.83
N ILE A 5 -0.76 5.91 -9.45
CA ILE A 5 -2.13 6.41 -9.42
C ILE A 5 -3.00 5.45 -8.61
N LYS A 6 -3.63 5.98 -7.57
CA LYS A 6 -4.42 5.18 -6.62
C LYS A 6 -5.91 5.28 -6.89
N PHE A 7 -6.51 4.14 -7.26
CA PHE A 7 -7.94 4.02 -7.48
C PHE A 7 -8.61 3.13 -6.44
N ARG A 8 -9.83 3.48 -6.07
CA ARG A 8 -10.69 2.64 -5.25
C ARG A 8 -11.21 1.47 -6.08
N ILE A 9 -11.09 0.23 -5.56
CA ILE A 9 -11.69 -0.97 -6.14
C ILE A 9 -12.76 -1.57 -5.22
N TYR A 10 -13.73 -2.26 -5.83
CA TYR A 10 -14.88 -2.85 -5.15
C TYR A 10 -14.97 -4.35 -5.46
N PRO A 11 -14.08 -5.17 -4.84
CA PRO A 11 -14.12 -6.60 -5.04
C PRO A 11 -15.38 -7.22 -4.43
N ASN A 12 -15.95 -8.24 -5.09
CA ASN A 12 -17.03 -9.08 -4.56
C ASN A 12 -16.49 -10.00 -3.44
N ARG A 13 -17.33 -10.89 -2.90
CA ARG A 13 -16.97 -11.79 -1.79
C ARG A 13 -15.84 -12.76 -2.16
N GLU A 14 -15.91 -13.37 -3.33
CA GLU A 14 -14.89 -14.31 -3.82
C GLU A 14 -13.56 -13.61 -4.09
N GLN A 15 -13.63 -12.46 -4.75
CA GLN A 15 -12.46 -11.62 -5.01
C GLN A 15 -11.78 -11.14 -3.73
N LYS A 16 -12.55 -10.77 -2.68
CA LYS A 16 -12.00 -10.45 -1.36
C LYS A 16 -11.27 -11.64 -0.76
N ASN A 17 -11.87 -12.82 -0.82
CA ASN A 17 -11.25 -14.06 -0.32
C ASN A 17 -9.92 -14.34 -1.05
N PHE A 18 -9.91 -14.20 -2.38
CA PHE A 18 -8.69 -14.36 -3.18
C PHE A 18 -7.62 -13.33 -2.83
N ILE A 19 -7.97 -12.04 -2.69
CA ILE A 19 -7.03 -10.99 -2.25
C ILE A 19 -6.43 -11.35 -0.89
N HIS A 20 -7.25 -11.73 0.09
CA HIS A 20 -6.77 -12.10 1.41
C HIS A 20 -5.90 -13.36 1.41
N GLN A 21 -6.22 -14.33 0.55
CA GLN A 21 -5.40 -15.52 0.36
C GLN A 21 -4.03 -15.14 -0.23
N THR A 22 -4.01 -14.33 -1.29
CA THR A 22 -2.75 -13.84 -1.90
C THR A 22 -1.91 -13.05 -0.90
N LEU A 23 -2.50 -12.15 -0.11
CA LEU A 23 -1.82 -11.41 0.95
C LEU A 23 -1.18 -12.33 2.00
N ARG A 24 -1.89 -13.40 2.43
CA ARG A 24 -1.37 -14.41 3.36
C ARG A 24 -0.19 -15.17 2.76
N CYS A 25 -0.32 -15.61 1.51
CA CYS A 25 0.73 -16.32 0.79
C CYS A 25 1.98 -15.44 0.59
N CYS A 26 1.83 -14.18 0.18
CA CYS A 26 2.94 -13.24 0.04
C CYS A 26 3.67 -13.02 1.36
N ARG A 27 2.94 -12.86 2.48
CA ARG A 27 3.54 -12.73 3.80
C ARG A 27 4.29 -13.99 4.21
N PHE A 28 3.70 -15.17 4.00
CA PHE A 28 4.31 -16.46 4.29
C PHE A 28 5.63 -16.62 3.54
N ILE A 29 5.62 -16.40 2.22
CA ILE A 29 6.81 -16.55 1.37
C ILE A 29 7.89 -15.53 1.73
N TYR A 30 7.52 -14.28 2.00
CA TYR A 30 8.47 -13.28 2.47
C TYR A 30 9.15 -13.72 3.78
N ASN A 31 8.36 -14.17 4.75
CA ASN A 31 8.87 -14.60 6.05
C ASN A 31 9.74 -15.88 5.94
N ARG A 32 9.33 -16.84 5.11
CA ARG A 32 10.12 -18.04 4.86
C ARG A 32 11.46 -17.71 4.18
N GLY A 33 11.45 -16.81 3.19
CA GLY A 33 12.67 -16.33 2.55
C GLY A 33 13.59 -15.56 3.52
N LEU A 34 13.02 -14.76 4.43
CA LEU A 34 13.81 -14.07 5.46
C LEU A 34 14.42 -15.06 6.46
N ALA A 35 13.67 -16.06 6.92
CA ALA A 35 14.19 -17.12 7.80
C ALA A 35 15.34 -17.87 7.13
N MET A 36 15.16 -18.31 5.88
CA MET A 36 16.19 -19.00 5.11
C MET A 36 17.48 -18.17 4.98
N ARG A 37 17.36 -16.86 4.71
CA ARG A 37 18.53 -15.97 4.63
C ARG A 37 19.23 -15.79 5.97
N LYS A 38 18.47 -15.76 7.05
CA LYS A 38 19.01 -15.64 8.41
C LYS A 38 19.77 -16.89 8.82
N GLU A 39 19.15 -18.07 8.63
CA GLU A 39 19.75 -19.38 8.88
C GLU A 39 21.03 -19.57 8.03
N GLY A 40 20.98 -19.23 6.73
CA GLY A 40 22.15 -19.30 5.84
C GLY A 40 23.29 -18.42 6.31
N TYR A 41 23.01 -17.19 6.76
CA TYR A 41 24.04 -16.31 7.30
C TYR A 41 24.71 -16.89 8.55
N GLU A 42 23.94 -17.50 9.47
CA GLU A 42 24.45 -18.17 10.66
C GLU A 42 25.34 -19.38 10.31
N ASN A 43 25.08 -20.02 9.17
CA ASN A 43 25.86 -21.15 8.63
C ASN A 43 27.02 -20.70 7.69
N GLY A 44 27.26 -19.40 7.52
CA GLY A 44 28.29 -18.86 6.62
C GLY A 44 27.93 -18.88 5.13
N GLU A 45 26.66 -19.16 4.78
CA GLU A 45 26.17 -19.23 3.40
C GLU A 45 25.61 -17.90 2.92
N LYS A 46 25.87 -17.55 1.64
CA LYS A 46 25.27 -16.38 0.98
C LYS A 46 24.00 -16.76 0.25
N ILE A 47 22.86 -16.51 0.87
CA ILE A 47 21.53 -16.77 0.27
C ILE A 47 20.98 -15.49 -0.34
N GLY A 48 20.76 -15.49 -1.66
CA GLY A 48 20.18 -14.40 -2.45
C GLY A 48 18.79 -14.69 -2.97
N TYR A 49 18.37 -13.89 -3.95
CA TYR A 49 17.06 -14.06 -4.62
C TYR A 49 16.93 -15.42 -5.31
N SER A 50 17.99 -15.93 -5.95
CA SER A 50 17.95 -17.19 -6.70
C SER A 50 17.54 -18.37 -5.79
N GLN A 51 18.21 -18.52 -4.65
CA GLN A 51 17.94 -19.59 -3.69
C GLN A 51 16.54 -19.47 -3.07
N THR A 52 16.11 -18.25 -2.72
CA THR A 52 14.75 -18.04 -2.20
C THR A 52 13.68 -18.27 -3.27
N SER A 53 13.96 -18.00 -4.53
CA SER A 53 13.07 -18.32 -5.65
C SER A 53 12.99 -19.82 -5.92
N ALA A 54 14.11 -20.57 -5.82
CA ALA A 54 14.13 -22.02 -5.88
C ALA A 54 13.29 -22.63 -4.75
N MET A 55 13.47 -22.14 -3.51
CA MET A 55 12.62 -22.54 -2.37
C MET A 55 11.12 -22.38 -2.67
N LEU A 56 10.69 -21.26 -3.27
CA LEU A 56 9.28 -21.07 -3.65
C LEU A 56 8.81 -22.12 -4.65
N THR A 57 9.66 -22.52 -5.60
CA THR A 57 9.34 -23.56 -6.59
C THR A 57 9.17 -24.91 -5.93
N GLU A 58 10.05 -25.29 -5.00
CA GLU A 58 9.96 -26.54 -4.26
C GLU A 58 8.74 -26.59 -3.33
N LEU A 59 8.45 -25.49 -2.61
CA LEU A 59 7.25 -25.39 -1.77
C LEU A 59 5.97 -25.60 -2.58
N LYS A 60 5.91 -25.09 -3.82
CA LYS A 60 4.74 -25.28 -4.68
C LYS A 60 4.53 -26.74 -5.12
N LYS A 61 5.55 -27.61 -5.09
CA LYS A 61 5.41 -29.02 -5.42
C LYS A 61 4.74 -29.81 -4.28
N GLN A 62 4.90 -29.37 -3.05
CA GLN A 62 4.39 -30.06 -1.86
C GLN A 62 2.87 -29.85 -1.73
N GLU A 63 2.14 -30.89 -1.39
CA GLU A 63 0.67 -30.84 -1.22
C GLU A 63 0.23 -29.94 -0.08
N GLU A 64 0.99 -29.91 1.01
CA GLU A 64 0.75 -29.03 2.16
C GLU A 64 0.65 -27.55 1.76
N PHE A 65 1.40 -27.14 0.73
CA PHE A 65 1.42 -25.76 0.23
C PHE A 65 0.64 -25.57 -1.08
N ALA A 66 -0.33 -26.41 -1.40
CA ALA A 66 -1.17 -26.32 -2.60
C ALA A 66 -1.82 -24.93 -2.76
N VAL A 67 -2.09 -24.24 -1.65
CA VAL A 67 -2.62 -22.87 -1.61
C VAL A 67 -1.74 -21.85 -2.36
N LEU A 68 -0.42 -22.09 -2.44
CA LEU A 68 0.52 -21.22 -3.17
C LEU A 68 0.31 -21.30 -4.69
N LYS A 69 -0.16 -22.44 -5.22
CA LYS A 69 -0.51 -22.59 -6.65
C LYS A 69 -1.75 -21.78 -7.01
N ALA A 70 -2.70 -21.68 -6.08
CA ALA A 70 -3.93 -20.90 -6.26
C ALA A 70 -3.68 -19.38 -6.22
N ALA A 71 -2.69 -18.91 -5.45
CA ALA A 71 -2.35 -17.50 -5.34
C ALA A 71 -1.74 -16.92 -6.64
N ASP A 72 -1.66 -15.60 -6.75
CA ASP A 72 -0.97 -14.92 -7.86
C ASP A 72 0.54 -15.22 -7.79
N SER A 73 1.03 -15.97 -8.77
CA SER A 73 2.44 -16.40 -8.83
C SER A 73 3.42 -15.25 -8.95
N ILE A 74 3.04 -14.20 -9.67
CA ILE A 74 3.86 -13.01 -9.85
C ILE A 74 3.95 -12.27 -8.51
N ALA A 75 2.85 -12.15 -7.78
CA ALA A 75 2.83 -11.52 -6.46
C ALA A 75 3.75 -12.24 -5.46
N LEU A 76 3.80 -13.58 -5.49
CA LEU A 76 4.72 -14.35 -4.65
C LEU A 76 6.19 -14.06 -5.00
N GLN A 77 6.54 -14.03 -6.29
CA GLN A 77 7.89 -13.69 -6.73
C GLN A 77 8.26 -12.25 -6.37
N GLN A 78 7.32 -11.30 -6.54
CA GLN A 78 7.56 -9.90 -6.16
C GLN A 78 7.78 -9.75 -4.64
N SER A 79 7.15 -10.58 -3.83
CA SER A 79 7.38 -10.60 -2.39
C SER A 79 8.83 -10.98 -2.02
N LEU A 80 9.44 -11.92 -2.76
CA LEU A 80 10.86 -12.27 -2.61
C LEU A 80 11.79 -11.20 -3.17
N ARG A 81 11.43 -10.55 -4.28
CA ARG A 81 12.18 -9.41 -4.82
C ARG A 81 12.16 -8.20 -3.87
N ASP A 82 11.04 -7.98 -3.18
CA ASP A 82 10.94 -6.93 -2.17
C ASP A 82 11.82 -7.24 -0.95
N LEU A 83 11.91 -8.52 -0.56
CA LEU A 83 12.85 -8.96 0.48
C LEU A 83 14.31 -8.71 0.05
N ASP A 84 14.66 -9.10 -1.17
CA ASP A 84 16.00 -8.92 -1.72
C ASP A 84 16.40 -7.44 -1.76
N ARG A 85 15.50 -6.58 -2.24
CA ARG A 85 15.68 -5.12 -2.21
C ARG A 85 15.84 -4.58 -0.79
N GLY A 86 15.11 -5.15 0.18
CA GLY A 86 15.25 -4.82 1.60
C GLY A 86 16.67 -5.08 2.11
N PHE A 87 17.28 -6.21 1.74
CA PHE A 87 18.68 -6.51 2.08
C PHE A 87 19.67 -5.59 1.37
N VAL A 88 19.46 -5.32 0.07
CA VAL A 88 20.30 -4.36 -0.67
C VAL A 88 20.28 -2.99 0.02
N ASN A 89 19.11 -2.48 0.39
CA ASN A 89 18.99 -1.20 1.09
C ASN A 89 19.65 -1.23 2.47
N PHE A 90 19.57 -2.35 3.20
CA PHE A 90 20.26 -2.53 4.48
C PHE A 90 21.79 -2.46 4.32
N PHE A 91 22.35 -3.23 3.39
CA PHE A 91 23.81 -3.21 3.16
C PHE A 91 24.30 -1.86 2.64
N GLN A 92 23.47 -1.13 1.90
CA GLN A 92 23.76 0.24 1.47
C GLN A 92 23.48 1.30 2.55
N LYS A 93 23.15 0.89 3.79
CA LYS A 93 22.83 1.78 4.92
C LYS A 93 21.65 2.74 4.68
N ARG A 94 20.74 2.39 3.74
CA ARG A 94 19.54 3.18 3.41
C ARG A 94 18.33 2.79 4.24
N ALA A 95 18.33 1.60 4.85
CA ALA A 95 17.23 1.08 5.65
C ALA A 95 17.75 0.15 6.76
N SER A 96 16.92 -0.07 7.78
CA SER A 96 17.18 -1.07 8.82
C SER A 96 17.08 -2.50 8.28
N TYR A 97 17.59 -3.47 9.06
CA TYR A 97 17.51 -4.89 8.74
C TYR A 97 16.05 -5.33 8.49
N PRO A 98 15.79 -6.15 7.45
CA PRO A 98 14.45 -6.64 7.15
C PRO A 98 13.84 -7.40 8.32
N THR A 99 12.58 -7.12 8.64
CA THR A 99 11.83 -7.75 9.75
C THR A 99 10.72 -8.66 9.24
N PHE A 100 10.33 -9.63 10.07
CA PHE A 100 9.19 -10.51 9.75
C PHE A 100 7.89 -9.73 9.64
N LYS A 101 7.12 -10.01 8.59
CA LYS A 101 5.80 -9.41 8.38
C LYS A 101 4.76 -10.04 9.30
N SER A 102 4.07 -9.23 10.09
CA SER A 102 3.04 -9.70 11.02
C SER A 102 1.64 -9.78 10.38
N LYS A 103 0.85 -10.79 10.77
CA LYS A 103 -0.58 -10.87 10.47
C LYS A 103 -1.41 -9.76 11.13
N HIS A 104 -0.87 -9.17 12.18
CA HIS A 104 -1.54 -8.09 12.92
C HIS A 104 -1.37 -6.72 12.26
N ASN A 105 -0.45 -6.58 11.29
CA ASN A 105 -0.40 -5.38 10.47
C ASN A 105 -1.67 -5.32 9.61
N ARG A 106 -2.45 -4.29 9.85
CA ARG A 106 -3.78 -4.13 9.23
C ARG A 106 -3.73 -3.44 7.86
N PHE A 107 -2.63 -2.79 7.55
CA PHE A 107 -2.34 -2.32 6.20
C PHE A 107 -1.54 -3.41 5.49
N GLN A 108 -2.16 -4.03 4.50
CA GLN A 108 -1.55 -5.12 3.75
C GLN A 108 -1.61 -4.82 2.26
N SER A 109 -0.56 -5.19 1.55
CA SER A 109 -0.50 -5.03 0.10
C SER A 109 0.30 -6.14 -0.55
N TYR A 110 0.04 -6.40 -1.82
CA TYR A 110 0.88 -7.19 -2.69
C TYR A 110 1.01 -6.51 -4.05
N ARG A 111 2.12 -6.74 -4.73
CA ARG A 111 2.40 -6.21 -6.06
C ARG A 111 2.34 -7.33 -7.10
N THR A 112 1.68 -7.04 -8.22
CA THR A 112 1.69 -7.88 -9.41
C THR A 112 2.10 -7.07 -10.63
N VAL A 113 2.89 -7.67 -11.52
CA VAL A 113 3.47 -6.99 -12.69
C VAL A 113 2.65 -7.33 -13.92
N ASN A 114 2.42 -6.35 -14.78
CA ASN A 114 1.75 -6.55 -16.05
C ASN A 114 2.63 -7.35 -17.01
N GLN A 115 2.13 -8.49 -17.42
CA GLN A 115 2.78 -9.34 -18.43
C GLN A 115 1.78 -9.60 -19.56
N LYS A 116 2.16 -9.28 -20.79
CA LYS A 116 1.32 -9.51 -21.98
C LYS A 116 -0.10 -8.90 -21.85
N ASP A 117 -0.20 -7.69 -21.32
CA ASP A 117 -1.44 -6.93 -21.11
C ASP A 117 -2.53 -7.65 -20.31
N ASN A 118 -2.12 -8.52 -19.39
CA ASN A 118 -3.06 -9.19 -18.49
C ASN A 118 -3.58 -8.27 -17.35
N ILE A 119 -3.04 -7.06 -17.22
CA ILE A 119 -3.55 -5.98 -16.36
C ILE A 119 -3.95 -4.81 -17.26
N ARG A 120 -5.26 -4.53 -17.33
CA ARG A 120 -5.80 -3.42 -18.12
C ARG A 120 -7.13 -2.93 -17.55
N ILE A 121 -7.48 -1.69 -17.86
CA ILE A 121 -8.79 -1.12 -17.54
C ILE A 121 -9.70 -1.34 -18.74
N VAL A 122 -10.92 -1.80 -18.49
CA VAL A 122 -11.98 -1.98 -19.49
C VAL A 122 -13.25 -1.35 -18.92
N GLY A 123 -13.62 -0.18 -19.41
CA GLY A 123 -14.74 0.60 -18.90
C GLY A 123 -14.60 0.86 -17.38
N ARG A 124 -15.55 0.39 -16.59
CA ARG A 124 -15.57 0.57 -15.13
C ARG A 124 -14.90 -0.59 -14.36
N TYR A 125 -14.09 -1.39 -15.02
CA TYR A 125 -13.46 -2.57 -14.44
C TYR A 125 -11.95 -2.56 -14.70
N ILE A 126 -11.18 -3.05 -13.75
CA ILE A 126 -9.78 -3.42 -13.94
C ILE A 126 -9.69 -4.94 -14.01
N LYS A 127 -9.05 -5.47 -15.06
CA LYS A 127 -8.68 -6.87 -15.16
C LYS A 127 -7.39 -7.09 -14.37
N LEU A 128 -7.36 -8.10 -13.52
CA LEU A 128 -6.21 -8.47 -12.69
C LEU A 128 -5.94 -9.98 -12.82
N PRO A 129 -4.66 -10.41 -12.77
CA PRO A 129 -4.31 -11.82 -12.87
C PRO A 129 -5.03 -12.66 -11.82
N LYS A 130 -5.62 -13.79 -12.24
CA LYS A 130 -6.41 -14.73 -11.41
C LYS A 130 -7.62 -14.12 -10.69
N LEU A 131 -7.69 -12.82 -10.50
CA LEU A 131 -8.79 -12.12 -9.83
C LEU A 131 -9.93 -11.77 -10.81
N GLY A 132 -9.63 -11.71 -12.12
CA GLY A 132 -10.59 -11.33 -13.15
C GLY A 132 -10.90 -9.83 -13.14
N PHE A 133 -12.13 -9.48 -13.53
CA PHE A 133 -12.61 -8.10 -13.61
C PHE A 133 -13.12 -7.61 -12.26
N VAL A 134 -12.49 -6.56 -11.72
CA VAL A 134 -12.88 -5.93 -10.46
C VAL A 134 -13.39 -4.53 -10.74
N LYS A 135 -14.54 -4.16 -10.19
CA LYS A 135 -15.10 -2.82 -10.35
C LYS A 135 -14.13 -1.77 -9.76
N ILE A 136 -13.82 -0.73 -10.55
CA ILE A 136 -12.92 0.36 -10.19
C ILE A 136 -13.63 1.70 -10.26
N ARG A 137 -13.26 2.64 -9.39
CA ARG A 137 -13.63 4.05 -9.50
C ARG A 137 -12.47 4.80 -10.11
N GLN A 138 -12.49 4.90 -11.42
CA GLN A 138 -11.49 5.63 -12.19
C GLN A 138 -11.79 7.13 -12.15
N SER A 139 -10.77 7.95 -11.91
CA SER A 139 -10.85 9.41 -11.89
C SER A 139 -10.07 10.07 -13.03
N MET A 140 -9.28 9.30 -13.77
CA MET A 140 -8.50 9.75 -14.92
C MET A 140 -8.20 8.56 -15.84
N GLU A 141 -7.92 8.84 -17.09
CA GLU A 141 -7.49 7.83 -18.07
C GLU A 141 -6.07 7.34 -17.78
N VAL A 142 -5.82 6.07 -18.07
CA VAL A 142 -4.54 5.41 -17.87
C VAL A 142 -4.27 4.53 -19.08
N GLU A 143 -3.20 4.81 -19.81
CA GLU A 143 -2.87 4.10 -21.04
C GLU A 143 -2.09 2.82 -20.77
N LYS A 144 -0.88 2.94 -20.21
CA LYS A 144 0.02 1.81 -20.00
C LYS A 144 0.27 1.57 -18.51
N ILE A 145 -0.05 0.37 -18.07
CA ILE A 145 0.16 -0.06 -16.69
C ILE A 145 1.37 -0.98 -16.63
N ASN A 146 2.39 -0.61 -15.87
CA ASN A 146 3.59 -1.42 -15.67
C ASN A 146 3.37 -2.50 -14.60
N HIS A 147 2.84 -2.10 -13.46
CA HIS A 147 2.45 -3.01 -12.38
C HIS A 147 1.34 -2.40 -11.53
N VAL A 148 0.72 -3.24 -10.71
CA VAL A 148 -0.33 -2.84 -9.78
C VAL A 148 0.00 -3.31 -8.38
N ILE A 149 -0.20 -2.42 -7.40
CA ILE A 149 -0.19 -2.78 -5.99
C ILE A 149 -1.64 -2.83 -5.51
N ILE A 150 -2.08 -3.99 -5.04
CA ILE A 150 -3.39 -4.16 -4.42
C ILE A 150 -3.22 -3.94 -2.92
N GLU A 151 -3.97 -2.97 -2.39
CA GLU A 151 -3.93 -2.58 -0.98
C GLU A 151 -5.24 -2.92 -0.28
N HIS A 152 -5.13 -3.44 0.93
CA HIS A 152 -6.22 -3.55 1.90
C HIS A 152 -5.91 -2.69 3.10
N THR A 153 -6.78 -1.71 3.37
CA THR A 153 -6.57 -0.72 4.45
C THR A 153 -7.17 -1.18 5.78
N PRO A 154 -6.71 -0.62 6.91
CA PRO A 154 -7.31 -0.88 8.21
C PRO A 154 -8.81 -0.57 8.30
N ALA A 155 -9.31 0.33 7.46
CA ALA A 155 -10.73 0.66 7.34
C ALA A 155 -11.54 -0.33 6.47
N GLY A 156 -10.95 -1.46 6.08
CA GLY A 156 -11.59 -2.50 5.27
C GLY A 156 -11.82 -2.12 3.81
N LYS A 157 -11.05 -1.15 3.31
CA LYS A 157 -11.15 -0.68 1.94
C LYS A 157 -10.05 -1.30 1.08
N TYR A 158 -10.36 -1.46 -0.23
CA TYR A 158 -9.43 -1.98 -1.23
C TYR A 158 -9.09 -0.90 -2.25
N PHE A 159 -7.82 -0.85 -2.62
CA PHE A 159 -7.30 0.06 -3.64
C PHE A 159 -6.38 -0.70 -4.60
N ALA A 160 -6.34 -0.22 -5.83
CA ALA A 160 -5.34 -0.57 -6.82
C ALA A 160 -4.48 0.68 -7.05
N VAL A 161 -3.18 0.58 -6.77
CA VAL A 161 -2.21 1.62 -7.11
C VAL A 161 -1.53 1.19 -8.40
N LEU A 162 -1.83 1.87 -9.48
CA LEU A 162 -1.30 1.61 -10.80
C LEU A 162 0.00 2.37 -10.98
N ASN A 163 1.07 1.68 -11.32
CA ASN A 163 2.31 2.30 -11.76
C ASN A 163 2.25 2.47 -13.27
N VAL A 164 2.33 3.71 -13.72
CA VAL A 164 2.23 4.10 -15.13
C VAL A 164 3.43 4.95 -15.53
N ASP A 165 3.77 4.92 -16.80
CA ASP A 165 4.72 5.86 -17.36
C ASP A 165 4.04 7.23 -17.47
N PHE A 166 4.76 8.28 -17.14
CA PHE A 166 4.28 9.65 -17.09
C PHE A 166 5.34 10.58 -17.64
N GLU A 167 4.98 11.37 -18.61
CA GLU A 167 5.79 12.48 -19.10
C GLU A 167 5.23 13.77 -18.49
N PRO A 168 5.99 14.44 -17.61
CA PRO A 168 5.54 15.71 -17.05
C PRO A 168 5.49 16.76 -18.16
N GLU A 169 4.38 17.45 -18.28
CA GLU A 169 4.32 18.66 -19.10
C GLU A 169 5.31 19.69 -18.55
N PRO A 170 6.18 20.24 -19.40
CA PRO A 170 7.06 21.32 -18.96
C PRO A 170 6.23 22.51 -18.49
N ARG A 171 6.35 22.83 -17.22
CA ARG A 171 5.74 24.07 -16.72
C ARG A 171 6.69 25.22 -17.01
N SER A 172 6.17 26.31 -17.52
CA SER A 172 6.92 27.57 -17.63
C SER A 172 7.23 28.03 -16.20
N ASN A 173 8.52 28.14 -15.89
CA ASN A 173 8.93 28.76 -14.64
C ASN A 173 8.60 30.27 -14.72
N ALA A 174 7.67 30.73 -13.90
CA ALA A 174 7.31 32.15 -13.85
C ALA A 174 8.44 33.06 -13.26
N GLY A 175 9.58 32.46 -12.90
CA GLY A 175 10.78 33.19 -12.46
C GLY A 175 10.67 33.86 -11.08
N GLY A 176 9.61 33.56 -10.34
CA GLY A 176 9.42 34.09 -8.99
C GLY A 176 10.05 33.24 -7.91
N THR A 177 10.45 33.86 -6.81
CA THR A 177 10.82 33.19 -5.55
C THR A 177 9.87 33.62 -4.45
N ILE A 178 9.43 32.67 -3.62
CA ILE A 178 8.56 32.92 -2.48
C ILE A 178 9.16 32.27 -1.22
N GLY A 179 9.25 33.08 -0.15
CA GLY A 179 9.62 32.58 1.18
C GLY A 179 8.38 32.07 1.90
N ILE A 180 8.46 30.93 2.58
CA ILE A 180 7.36 30.32 3.32
C ILE A 180 7.80 30.00 4.74
N ASP A 181 7.08 30.53 5.74
CA ASP A 181 7.22 30.16 7.15
C ASP A 181 6.05 29.26 7.57
N VAL A 182 6.38 28.02 7.99
CA VAL A 182 5.39 26.99 8.38
C VAL A 182 5.19 27.02 9.90
N GLY A 183 3.94 27.21 10.33
CA GLY A 183 3.60 27.34 11.74
C GLY A 183 2.51 26.40 12.23
N ILE A 184 2.28 26.41 13.55
CA ILE A 184 1.20 25.64 14.20
C ILE A 184 -0.11 26.44 14.24
N LYS A 185 -0.03 27.76 14.48
CA LYS A 185 -1.19 28.65 14.55
C LYS A 185 -1.79 28.89 13.17
N ALA A 186 -0.97 29.36 12.23
CA ALA A 186 -1.23 29.33 10.80
C ALA A 186 -0.57 28.08 10.20
N PHE A 187 -1.06 27.59 9.07
CA PHE A 187 -0.39 26.49 8.34
C PHE A 187 0.90 26.99 7.70
N TYR A 188 0.84 28.14 7.02
CA TYR A 188 2.01 28.91 6.62
C TYR A 188 1.66 30.39 6.44
N SER A 189 2.68 31.25 6.47
CA SER A 189 2.67 32.61 5.97
C SER A 189 3.74 32.73 4.89
N ASP A 190 3.45 33.49 3.82
CA ASP A 190 4.38 33.70 2.73
C ASP A 190 5.02 35.09 2.76
N SER A 191 6.07 35.32 1.98
CA SER A 191 6.77 36.60 1.87
C SER A 191 5.93 37.71 1.23
N ASN A 192 4.78 37.36 0.63
CA ASN A 192 3.84 38.32 0.06
C ASN A 192 2.76 38.78 1.06
N GLY A 193 2.86 38.34 2.33
CA GLY A 193 1.92 38.67 3.39
C GLY A 193 0.66 37.80 3.44
N ASN A 194 0.55 36.76 2.60
CA ASN A 194 -0.58 35.87 2.66
C ASN A 194 -0.40 34.87 3.82
N THR A 195 -1.50 34.57 4.49
CA THR A 195 -1.51 33.59 5.59
C THR A 195 -2.60 32.55 5.37
N VAL A 196 -2.22 31.27 5.42
CA VAL A 196 -3.13 30.14 5.29
C VAL A 196 -3.42 29.54 6.66
N SER A 197 -4.69 29.50 7.03
CA SER A 197 -5.14 28.97 8.32
C SER A 197 -4.91 27.47 8.46
N ASN A 198 -4.52 27.02 9.67
CA ASN A 198 -4.43 25.60 9.97
C ASN A 198 -5.84 24.98 10.09
N PRO A 199 -6.21 23.98 9.25
CA PRO A 199 -7.57 23.42 9.22
C PRO A 199 -7.88 22.52 10.42
N ARG A 200 -6.89 22.09 11.22
CA ARG A 200 -7.03 21.31 12.47
C ARG A 200 -7.95 20.11 12.36
N TYR A 201 -7.85 19.33 11.27
CA TYR A 201 -8.74 18.19 10.97
C TYR A 201 -8.81 17.14 12.08
N LEU A 202 -7.68 16.90 12.77
CA LEU A 202 -7.66 15.94 13.89
C LEU A 202 -8.49 16.47 15.07
N GLU A 203 -8.34 17.73 15.44
CA GLU A 203 -9.09 18.33 16.55
C GLU A 203 -10.60 18.30 16.28
N ARG A 204 -11.02 18.66 15.05
CA ARG A 204 -12.43 18.57 14.63
C ARG A 204 -12.99 17.15 14.70
N SER A 205 -12.14 16.13 14.50
CA SER A 205 -12.54 14.72 14.55
C SER A 205 -12.37 14.09 15.93
N MET A 206 -11.74 14.78 16.90
CA MET A 206 -11.31 14.23 18.19
C MET A 206 -12.48 13.68 19.00
N ARG A 207 -13.58 14.42 19.13
CA ARG A 207 -14.78 13.97 19.87
C ARG A 207 -15.33 12.65 19.32
N LYS A 208 -15.38 12.52 17.98
CA LYS A 208 -15.81 11.29 17.31
C LYS A 208 -14.81 10.16 17.56
N LEU A 209 -13.52 10.44 17.42
CA LEU A 209 -12.46 9.45 17.62
C LEU A 209 -12.49 8.88 19.03
N ILE A 210 -12.53 9.71 20.06
CA ILE A 210 -12.61 9.30 21.47
C ILE A 210 -13.86 8.43 21.70
N ARG A 211 -15.01 8.82 21.19
CA ARG A 211 -16.25 8.05 21.31
C ARG A 211 -16.11 6.65 20.69
N GLU A 212 -15.58 6.56 19.48
CA GLU A 212 -15.42 5.28 18.79
C GLU A 212 -14.34 4.40 19.44
N GLN A 213 -13.27 4.99 20.00
CA GLN A 213 -12.25 4.28 20.77
C GLN A 213 -12.81 3.74 22.11
N ARG A 214 -13.59 4.53 22.86
CA ARG A 214 -14.28 4.08 24.08
C ARG A 214 -15.24 2.91 23.80
N ARG A 215 -15.96 2.95 22.66
CA ARG A 215 -16.79 1.84 22.21
C ARG A 215 -15.95 0.60 21.89
N LEU A 216 -14.78 0.77 21.30
CA LEU A 216 -13.87 -0.32 20.97
C LEU A 216 -13.30 -0.98 22.24
N SER A 217 -12.89 -0.20 23.23
CA SER A 217 -12.32 -0.72 24.48
C SER A 217 -13.30 -1.58 25.28
N ARG A 218 -14.61 -1.25 25.21
CA ARG A 218 -15.68 -2.01 25.89
C ARG A 218 -16.09 -3.30 25.19
N LYS A 219 -15.56 -3.59 23.97
CA LYS A 219 -15.88 -4.81 23.23
C LYS A 219 -14.95 -5.95 23.64
N GLN A 220 -15.51 -7.15 23.77
CA GLN A 220 -14.75 -8.37 24.06
C GLN A 220 -13.65 -8.57 23.01
N LYS A 221 -12.44 -8.89 23.45
CA LYS A 221 -11.31 -9.23 22.58
C LYS A 221 -11.70 -10.38 21.65
N ASP A 222 -11.21 -10.31 20.42
CA ASP A 222 -11.40 -11.30 19.35
C ASP A 222 -12.86 -11.51 18.90
N SER A 223 -13.81 -10.73 19.41
CA SER A 223 -15.20 -10.78 18.97
C SER A 223 -15.38 -10.10 17.59
N HIS A 224 -16.34 -10.61 16.80
CA HIS A 224 -16.72 -10.02 15.53
C HIS A 224 -17.22 -8.56 15.66
N ASN A 225 -17.89 -8.25 16.76
CA ASN A 225 -18.36 -6.90 17.07
C ASN A 225 -17.19 -5.95 17.37
N ARG A 226 -16.10 -6.44 17.98
CA ARG A 226 -14.89 -5.66 18.18
C ARG A 226 -14.22 -5.36 16.84
N GLU A 227 -14.15 -6.33 15.93
CA GLU A 227 -13.58 -6.12 14.61
C GLU A 227 -14.37 -5.08 13.79
N LYS A 228 -15.71 -5.15 13.80
CA LYS A 228 -16.58 -4.12 13.18
C LYS A 228 -16.30 -2.73 13.77
N GLN A 229 -16.15 -2.64 15.09
CA GLN A 229 -15.89 -1.36 15.76
C GLN A 229 -14.49 -0.83 15.46
N ARG A 230 -13.50 -1.71 15.36
CA ARG A 230 -12.13 -1.36 14.95
C ARG A 230 -12.10 -0.71 13.55
N ILE A 231 -12.85 -1.27 12.61
CA ILE A 231 -12.98 -0.71 11.25
C ILE A 231 -13.56 0.71 11.30
N ARG A 232 -14.53 0.98 12.20
CA ARG A 232 -15.10 2.32 12.38
C ARG A 232 -14.04 3.32 12.89
N VAL A 233 -13.25 2.92 13.89
CA VAL A 233 -12.12 3.73 14.39
C VAL A 233 -11.12 4.02 13.27
N ALA A 234 -10.70 2.99 12.53
CA ALA A 234 -9.80 3.15 11.39
C ALA A 234 -10.37 4.08 10.31
N GLY A 235 -11.69 4.04 10.07
CA GLY A 235 -12.37 4.94 9.14
C GLY A 235 -12.30 6.42 9.55
N VAL A 236 -12.29 6.72 10.86
CA VAL A 236 -12.09 8.11 11.35
C VAL A 236 -10.67 8.58 11.06
N TYR A 237 -9.65 7.75 11.36
CA TYR A 237 -8.25 8.07 11.03
C TYR A 237 -8.04 8.26 9.53
N GLU A 238 -8.57 7.35 8.72
CA GLU A 238 -8.46 7.44 7.26
C GLU A 238 -9.09 8.75 6.73
N LYS A 239 -10.23 9.16 7.27
CA LYS A 239 -10.85 10.45 6.91
C LYS A 239 -9.92 11.63 7.19
N VAL A 240 -9.33 11.68 8.39
CA VAL A 240 -8.40 12.75 8.78
C VAL A 240 -7.16 12.75 7.88
N THR A 241 -6.58 11.58 7.59
CA THR A 241 -5.44 11.43 6.69
C THR A 241 -5.77 11.92 5.29
N ASN A 242 -6.92 11.55 4.75
CA ASN A 242 -7.35 11.98 3.41
C ASN A 242 -7.58 13.50 3.35
N GLN A 243 -8.19 14.08 4.38
CA GLN A 243 -8.39 15.53 4.45
C GLN A 243 -7.05 16.30 4.52
N ARG A 244 -6.08 15.77 5.28
CA ARG A 244 -4.73 16.35 5.34
C ARG A 244 -4.04 16.28 3.99
N ASN A 245 -4.06 15.11 3.35
CA ASN A 245 -3.42 14.93 2.05
C ASN A 245 -4.05 15.81 0.96
N ASP A 246 -5.38 15.92 0.92
CA ASP A 246 -6.10 16.80 -0.02
C ASP A 246 -5.71 18.27 0.20
N PHE A 247 -5.68 18.71 1.45
CA PHE A 247 -5.26 20.06 1.81
C PHE A 247 -3.81 20.34 1.38
N LEU A 248 -2.88 19.43 1.73
CA LEU A 248 -1.47 19.57 1.35
C LEU A 248 -1.27 19.63 -0.16
N GLN A 249 -1.96 18.77 -0.91
CA GLN A 249 -1.89 18.75 -2.38
C GLN A 249 -2.40 20.08 -2.97
N LYS A 250 -3.53 20.59 -2.46
CA LYS A 250 -4.07 21.88 -2.90
C LYS A 250 -3.11 23.03 -2.61
N GLN A 251 -2.56 23.09 -1.39
CA GLN A 251 -1.62 24.15 -1.03
C GLN A 251 -0.34 24.06 -1.86
N SER A 252 0.23 22.86 -2.03
CA SER A 252 1.42 22.69 -2.86
C SER A 252 1.19 23.05 -4.34
N THR A 253 0.00 22.78 -4.88
CA THR A 253 -0.34 23.16 -6.26
C THR A 253 -0.56 24.68 -6.42
N MET A 254 -1.02 25.36 -5.37
CA MET A 254 -1.21 26.83 -5.39
C MET A 254 0.12 27.59 -5.30
N LEU A 255 1.15 26.99 -4.71
CA LEU A 255 2.47 27.60 -4.52
C LEU A 255 3.41 27.39 -5.73
N VAL A 256 3.08 26.51 -6.65
CA VAL A 256 3.83 26.17 -7.87
C VAL A 256 3.07 26.66 -9.11
#